data_8bf3c129fd2c76f2ee41471bb0daff15
#
_entry.id   8bf3c129fd2c76f2ee41471bb0daff15
#
_cell.length_a   1.000
_cell.length_b   1.000
_cell.length_c   1.000
_cell.angle_alpha   90.00
_cell.angle_beta   90.00
_cell.angle_gamma   90.00
#
_symmetry.space_group_name_H-M   'P 1'
#
loop_
_entity.id
_entity.type
_entity.pdbx_description
1 polymer ?
#
loop_
_entity_poly.entity_id
_entity_poly.type
_entity_poly.pdbx_seq_one_letter_code
_entity_poly.pdbx_strand_id
1 'polypeptide(L)'
;MDYLGRQMAVSDCGILDNGELITYKLQIMKHLLILLFTACTLLTYAQVPEGYPANYAKAPRFKALIYYTQHAEEAHVQFAEQATTFFKKLNYGDGFVLDITTDFSKYPYEKLKEYNVIIMLNTSPNTKAERDAFEQYMENGGGWVGFHAAAYNDKNTHWPWFVKFLGGGVFYCNNWPPQPVLVEVDTKNIPLPRICLHHSWLPPANGTNGLPAPASN
;
A
#
# COMPACT_ATOMS: atom_id res chain seq x y z
N MET A 1 -90.05 -32.79 32.85
CA MET A 1 -89.78 -31.66 31.85
C MET A 1 -88.45 -31.07 32.24
N ASP A 2 -87.45 -31.59 31.63
CA ASP A 2 -86.04 -31.38 32.00
C ASP A 2 -85.44 -30.17 31.22
N TYR A 3 -84.94 -29.24 31.96
CA TYR A 3 -84.14 -28.11 31.39
C TYR A 3 -82.66 -28.46 31.54
N LEU A 4 -82.08 -28.96 30.47
CA LEU A 4 -80.64 -29.15 30.35
C LEU A 4 -79.92 -27.80 30.13
N GLY A 5 -79.26 -27.37 31.21
CA GLY A 5 -78.32 -26.21 31.11
C GLY A 5 -77.05 -26.59 30.35
N ARG A 6 -76.82 -25.98 29.21
CA ARG A 6 -75.50 -25.99 28.52
C ARG A 6 -74.59 -25.00 29.23
N GLN A 7 -73.60 -25.48 29.97
CA GLN A 7 -72.44 -24.69 30.35
C GLN A 7 -71.56 -24.49 29.13
N MET A 8 -71.38 -23.26 28.72
CA MET A 8 -70.32 -22.87 27.77
C MET A 8 -68.99 -22.92 28.53
N ALA A 9 -68.08 -23.75 28.01
CA ALA A 9 -66.72 -23.73 28.44
C ALA A 9 -66.06 -22.39 28.01
N VAL A 10 -65.66 -21.58 28.98
CA VAL A 10 -64.79 -20.41 28.73
C VAL A 10 -63.43 -20.97 28.37
N SER A 11 -63.01 -20.76 27.14
CA SER A 11 -61.66 -21.07 26.69
C SER A 11 -60.65 -20.30 27.54
N ASP A 12 -59.78 -21.00 28.22
CA ASP A 12 -58.63 -20.45 28.92
C ASP A 12 -57.81 -19.60 27.96
N CYS A 13 -57.93 -18.29 28.12
CA CYS A 13 -56.97 -17.35 27.57
C CYS A 13 -55.73 -17.47 28.46
N GLY A 14 -54.75 -18.30 27.98
CA GLY A 14 -53.51 -18.54 28.72
C GLY A 14 -52.73 -17.23 28.86
N ILE A 15 -52.87 -16.63 30.05
CA ILE A 15 -51.97 -15.55 30.49
C ILE A 15 -50.65 -16.22 30.79
N LEU A 16 -49.67 -16.06 29.92
CA LEU A 16 -48.33 -16.53 30.19
C LEU A 16 -47.82 -15.96 31.50
N ASP A 17 -47.35 -16.84 32.39
CA ASP A 17 -46.74 -16.42 33.65
C ASP A 17 -45.56 -15.47 33.37
N ASN A 18 -45.35 -14.48 34.24
CA ASN A 18 -44.27 -13.54 34.11
C ASN A 18 -42.88 -14.21 33.93
N GLY A 19 -42.67 -15.41 34.46
CA GLY A 19 -41.48 -16.24 34.29
C GLY A 19 -41.32 -16.77 32.88
N GLU A 20 -42.37 -17.21 32.20
CA GLU A 20 -42.33 -17.70 30.82
C GLU A 20 -42.12 -16.53 29.84
N LEU A 21 -42.71 -15.39 30.08
CA LEU A 21 -42.53 -14.21 29.28
C LEU A 21 -41.06 -13.68 29.33
N ILE A 22 -40.45 -13.73 30.52
CA ILE A 22 -39.03 -13.34 30.69
C ILE A 22 -38.12 -14.33 29.96
N THR A 23 -38.39 -15.63 30.08
CA THR A 23 -37.60 -16.65 29.39
C THR A 23 -37.68 -16.52 27.88
N TYR A 24 -38.87 -16.28 27.35
CA TYR A 24 -39.11 -16.05 25.92
C TYR A 24 -38.37 -14.78 25.40
N LYS A 25 -38.44 -13.69 26.16
CA LYS A 25 -37.69 -12.46 25.83
C LYS A 25 -36.18 -12.69 25.84
N LEU A 26 -35.66 -13.42 26.80
CA LEU A 26 -34.24 -13.77 26.89
C LEU A 26 -33.79 -14.61 25.69
N GLN A 27 -34.64 -15.55 25.25
CA GLN A 27 -34.39 -16.42 24.12
C GLN A 27 -34.37 -15.63 22.81
N ILE A 28 -35.30 -14.73 22.58
CA ILE A 28 -35.33 -13.82 21.44
C ILE A 28 -34.07 -12.93 21.41
N MET A 29 -33.68 -12.38 22.57
CA MET A 29 -32.51 -11.55 22.69
C MET A 29 -31.20 -12.29 22.36
N LYS A 30 -31.09 -13.56 22.76
CA LYS A 30 -29.96 -14.43 22.37
C LYS A 30 -29.90 -14.68 20.88
N HIS A 31 -31.04 -14.94 20.23
CA HIS A 31 -31.09 -15.14 18.78
C HIS A 31 -30.77 -13.84 17.98
N LEU A 32 -31.25 -12.71 18.46
CA LEU A 32 -30.91 -11.40 17.90
C LEU A 32 -29.42 -11.06 18.03
N LEU A 33 -28.80 -11.37 19.18
CA LEU A 33 -27.36 -11.19 19.37
C LEU A 33 -26.53 -12.12 18.46
N ILE A 34 -26.94 -13.37 18.27
CA ILE A 34 -26.28 -14.32 17.36
C ILE A 34 -26.41 -13.83 15.92
N LEU A 35 -27.60 -13.35 15.50
CA LEU A 35 -27.83 -12.78 14.16
C LEU A 35 -26.99 -11.51 13.93
N LEU A 36 -26.87 -10.64 14.94
CA LEU A 36 -26.04 -9.44 14.87
C LEU A 36 -24.56 -9.79 14.76
N PHE A 37 -24.11 -10.79 15.51
CA PHE A 37 -22.72 -11.26 15.49
C PHE A 37 -22.37 -11.93 14.15
N THR A 38 -23.26 -12.75 13.59
CA THR A 38 -23.08 -13.35 12.26
C THR A 38 -23.14 -12.31 11.14
N ALA A 39 -24.00 -11.29 11.24
CA ALA A 39 -24.03 -10.18 10.29
C ALA A 39 -22.73 -9.34 10.33
N CYS A 40 -22.19 -9.05 11.53
CA CYS A 40 -20.90 -8.38 11.68
C CYS A 40 -19.74 -9.19 11.09
N THR A 41 -19.73 -10.52 11.26
CA THR A 41 -18.65 -11.36 10.70
C THR A 41 -18.72 -11.45 9.16
N LEU A 42 -19.91 -11.33 8.56
CA LEU A 42 -20.08 -11.28 7.11
C LEU A 42 -19.65 -9.94 6.49
N LEU A 43 -19.71 -8.84 7.25
CA LEU A 43 -19.28 -7.51 6.80
C LEU A 43 -17.75 -7.30 6.87
N THR A 44 -17.02 -8.17 7.57
CA THR A 44 -15.55 -8.08 7.69
C THR A 44 -14.78 -8.86 6.62
N TYR A 45 -15.45 -9.40 5.62
CA TYR A 45 -14.73 -9.82 4.42
C TYR A 45 -14.22 -8.54 3.73
N ALA A 46 -12.96 -8.20 3.99
CA ALA A 46 -12.26 -7.18 3.24
C ALA A 46 -12.42 -7.52 1.75
N GLN A 47 -13.13 -6.68 1.02
CA GLN A 47 -13.28 -6.84 -0.42
C GLN A 47 -11.87 -6.76 -1.00
N VAL A 48 -11.41 -7.86 -1.59
CA VAL A 48 -10.16 -7.86 -2.35
C VAL A 48 -10.36 -6.88 -3.50
N PRO A 49 -9.53 -5.83 -3.62
CA PRO A 49 -9.69 -4.84 -4.67
C PRO A 49 -9.69 -5.52 -6.05
N GLU A 50 -10.50 -4.99 -6.97
CA GLU A 50 -10.61 -5.48 -8.34
C GLU A 50 -9.22 -5.47 -9.01
N GLY A 51 -8.77 -6.61 -9.54
CA GLY A 51 -7.43 -6.79 -10.13
C GLY A 51 -6.46 -7.67 -9.34
N TYR A 52 -6.88 -8.15 -8.15
CA TYR A 52 -6.10 -9.15 -7.42
C TYR A 52 -6.28 -10.54 -8.01
N PRO A 53 -5.18 -11.29 -8.24
CA PRO A 53 -5.29 -12.69 -8.61
C PRO A 53 -5.99 -13.46 -7.49
N ALA A 54 -6.97 -14.30 -7.85
CA ALA A 54 -7.84 -15.05 -6.92
C ALA A 54 -7.11 -16.02 -5.97
N ASN A 55 -5.80 -16.15 -6.08
CA ASN A 55 -4.96 -17.02 -5.25
C ASN A 55 -4.31 -16.32 -4.04
N TYR A 56 -4.58 -15.03 -3.79
CA TYR A 56 -4.16 -14.39 -2.56
C TYR A 56 -5.03 -14.84 -1.39
N ALA A 57 -4.61 -15.89 -0.71
CA ALA A 57 -5.28 -16.43 0.47
C ALA A 57 -5.13 -15.52 1.72
N LYS A 58 -4.43 -14.39 1.62
CA LYS A 58 -4.20 -13.46 2.74
C LYS A 58 -4.48 -12.03 2.30
N ALA A 59 -5.05 -11.23 3.22
CA ALA A 59 -5.18 -9.79 3.01
C ALA A 59 -3.81 -9.17 2.67
N PRO A 60 -3.76 -8.19 1.75
CA PRO A 60 -2.51 -7.54 1.39
C PRO A 60 -1.87 -6.90 2.61
N ARG A 61 -0.54 -7.05 2.74
CA ARG A 61 0.24 -6.52 3.87
C ARG A 61 0.34 -5.01 3.87
N PHE A 62 0.37 -4.41 2.69
CA PHE A 62 0.46 -2.97 2.48
C PHE A 62 0.06 -2.58 1.05
N LYS A 63 -0.16 -1.28 0.83
CA LYS A 63 -0.47 -0.69 -0.46
C LYS A 63 0.67 0.23 -0.89
N ALA A 64 1.17 0.05 -2.11
CA ALA A 64 2.25 0.84 -2.71
C ALA A 64 1.76 1.60 -3.93
N LEU A 65 2.27 2.82 -4.14
CA LEU A 65 2.08 3.60 -5.35
C LEU A 65 3.42 3.79 -6.05
N ILE A 66 3.55 3.35 -7.29
CA ILE A 66 4.67 3.72 -8.15
C ILE A 66 4.31 4.99 -8.92
N TYR A 67 5.22 5.97 -8.88
CA TYR A 67 5.18 7.16 -9.70
C TYR A 67 6.43 7.28 -10.57
N TYR A 68 6.24 7.48 -11.86
CA TYR A 68 7.31 7.73 -12.82
C TYR A 68 6.84 8.62 -13.97
N THR A 69 7.77 9.15 -14.76
CA THR A 69 7.45 9.91 -15.98
C THR A 69 7.98 9.20 -17.22
N GLN A 70 7.26 9.36 -18.34
CA GLN A 70 7.72 8.97 -19.67
C GLN A 70 8.43 10.13 -20.40
N HIS A 71 8.50 11.31 -19.77
CA HIS A 71 9.09 12.53 -20.32
C HIS A 71 10.44 12.82 -19.67
N ALA A 72 11.34 11.85 -19.69
CA ALA A 72 12.69 11.95 -19.18
C ALA A 72 13.68 11.47 -20.24
N GLU A 73 14.97 11.56 -19.93
CA GLU A 73 16.04 10.96 -20.72
C GLU A 73 15.79 9.45 -20.89
N GLU A 74 16.07 8.90 -22.08
CA GLU A 74 15.72 7.53 -22.47
C GLU A 74 16.16 6.47 -21.43
N ALA A 75 17.38 6.60 -20.91
CA ALA A 75 17.88 5.68 -19.90
C ALA A 75 17.04 5.68 -18.61
N HIS A 76 16.53 6.84 -18.20
CA HIS A 76 15.65 6.96 -17.03
C HIS A 76 14.26 6.37 -17.27
N VAL A 77 13.74 6.49 -18.49
CA VAL A 77 12.46 5.88 -18.88
C VAL A 77 12.58 4.36 -18.91
N GLN A 78 13.62 3.84 -19.57
CA GLN A 78 13.90 2.40 -19.61
C GLN A 78 14.07 1.79 -18.21
N PHE A 79 14.80 2.48 -17.33
CA PHE A 79 14.92 2.08 -15.93
C PHE A 79 13.53 2.00 -15.25
N ALA A 80 12.70 3.04 -15.40
CA ALA A 80 11.40 3.09 -14.75
C ALA A 80 10.46 1.97 -15.24
N GLU A 81 10.49 1.63 -16.52
CA GLU A 81 9.71 0.52 -17.10
C GLU A 81 10.18 -0.85 -16.59
N GLN A 82 11.50 -1.06 -16.52
CA GLN A 82 12.09 -2.29 -15.98
C GLN A 82 11.79 -2.43 -14.49
N ALA A 83 11.95 -1.36 -13.71
CA ALA A 83 11.64 -1.33 -12.29
C ALA A 83 10.14 -1.59 -12.04
N THR A 84 9.27 -0.99 -12.83
CA THR A 84 7.82 -1.23 -12.77
C THR A 84 7.50 -2.71 -13.02
N THR A 85 8.15 -3.33 -14.00
CA THR A 85 8.00 -4.76 -14.29
C THR A 85 8.50 -5.62 -13.12
N PHE A 86 9.60 -5.26 -12.49
CA PHE A 86 10.14 -5.92 -11.31
C PHE A 86 9.16 -5.83 -10.12
N PHE A 87 8.65 -4.65 -9.80
CA PHE A 87 7.70 -4.47 -8.71
C PHE A 87 6.36 -5.19 -8.95
N LYS A 88 5.89 -5.27 -10.21
CA LYS A 88 4.72 -6.10 -10.57
C LYS A 88 4.97 -7.58 -10.26
N LYS A 89 6.16 -8.10 -10.52
CA LYS A 89 6.52 -9.50 -10.17
C LYS A 89 6.57 -9.72 -8.67
N LEU A 90 7.14 -8.77 -7.91
CA LEU A 90 7.16 -8.82 -6.45
C LEU A 90 5.76 -8.79 -5.86
N ASN A 91 4.88 -7.95 -6.39
CA ASN A 91 3.49 -7.89 -5.96
C ASN A 91 2.82 -9.27 -5.97
N TYR A 92 3.02 -10.07 -7.04
CA TYR A 92 2.45 -11.42 -7.12
C TYR A 92 2.99 -12.39 -6.04
N GLY A 93 4.25 -12.22 -5.61
CA GLY A 93 4.88 -13.10 -4.62
C GLY A 93 4.65 -12.68 -3.17
N ASP A 94 4.69 -11.38 -2.91
CA ASP A 94 4.82 -10.83 -1.55
C ASP A 94 3.52 -10.28 -0.96
N GLY A 95 2.41 -10.31 -1.70
CA GLY A 95 1.08 -10.01 -1.18
C GLY A 95 0.90 -8.54 -0.77
N PHE A 96 1.24 -7.59 -1.61
CA PHE A 96 0.92 -6.18 -1.46
C PHE A 96 0.10 -5.65 -2.64
N VAL A 97 -0.60 -4.54 -2.46
CA VAL A 97 -1.31 -3.84 -3.54
C VAL A 97 -0.35 -2.89 -4.23
N LEU A 98 -0.36 -2.87 -5.56
CA LEU A 98 0.48 -1.99 -6.35
C LEU A 98 -0.35 -1.20 -7.35
N ASP A 99 -0.44 0.10 -7.14
CA ASP A 99 -0.94 1.05 -8.12
C ASP A 99 0.23 1.75 -8.83
N ILE A 100 0.04 2.12 -10.09
CA ILE A 100 1.08 2.73 -10.91
C ILE A 100 0.50 3.97 -11.59
N THR A 101 1.24 5.07 -11.57
CA THR A 101 0.83 6.31 -12.22
C THR A 101 1.99 7.02 -12.89
N THR A 102 1.69 7.72 -13.98
CA THR A 102 2.55 8.71 -14.62
C THR A 102 2.05 10.13 -14.37
N ASP A 103 0.96 10.30 -13.64
CA ASP A 103 0.32 11.57 -13.36
C ASP A 103 0.05 11.71 -11.85
N PHE A 104 0.92 12.43 -11.16
CA PHE A 104 0.83 12.62 -9.71
C PHE A 104 -0.31 13.57 -9.31
N SER A 105 -0.78 14.43 -10.23
CA SER A 105 -1.86 15.37 -9.96
C SER A 105 -3.18 14.67 -9.58
N LYS A 106 -3.34 13.40 -9.97
CA LYS A 106 -4.48 12.55 -9.61
C LYS A 106 -4.46 12.04 -8.17
N TYR A 107 -3.41 12.37 -7.42
CA TYR A 107 -3.15 11.87 -6.07
C TYR A 107 -3.02 13.00 -5.05
N PRO A 108 -4.13 13.71 -4.72
CA PRO A 108 -4.15 14.63 -3.59
C PRO A 108 -3.87 13.88 -2.28
N TYR A 109 -3.54 14.59 -1.21
CA TYR A 109 -3.23 13.97 0.09
C TYR A 109 -4.28 12.95 0.53
N GLU A 110 -5.56 13.26 0.37
CA GLU A 110 -6.67 12.35 0.76
C GLU A 110 -6.60 10.99 0.07
N LYS A 111 -6.00 10.91 -1.11
CA LYS A 111 -5.77 9.67 -1.83
C LYS A 111 -4.39 9.08 -1.50
N LEU A 112 -3.36 9.93 -1.33
CA LEU A 112 -2.01 9.45 -0.97
C LEU A 112 -1.99 8.73 0.38
N LYS A 113 -2.76 9.18 1.36
CA LYS A 113 -2.82 8.56 2.69
C LYS A 113 -3.33 7.11 2.70
N GLU A 114 -3.91 6.64 1.59
CA GLU A 114 -4.30 5.23 1.44
C GLU A 114 -3.10 4.31 1.18
N TYR A 115 -1.95 4.86 0.81
CA TYR A 115 -0.74 4.12 0.51
C TYR A 115 0.20 4.12 1.69
N ASN A 116 0.81 2.96 1.95
CA ASN A 116 1.84 2.82 2.97
C ASN A 116 3.20 3.30 2.47
N VAL A 117 3.44 3.21 1.15
CA VAL A 117 4.69 3.62 0.53
C VAL A 117 4.46 4.19 -0.88
N ILE A 118 5.14 5.29 -1.19
CA ILE A 118 5.26 5.85 -2.53
C ILE A 118 6.66 5.54 -3.05
N ILE A 119 6.72 4.92 -4.24
CA ILE A 119 7.97 4.55 -4.92
C ILE A 119 8.12 5.47 -6.13
N MET A 120 9.10 6.37 -6.08
CA MET A 120 9.39 7.29 -7.17
C MET A 120 10.60 6.80 -7.96
N LEU A 121 10.43 6.54 -9.26
CA LEU A 121 11.46 5.88 -10.06
C LEU A 121 12.40 6.85 -10.78
N ASN A 122 11.87 7.88 -11.44
CA ASN A 122 12.69 8.81 -12.24
C ASN A 122 12.20 10.25 -12.22
N THR A 123 11.29 10.57 -11.32
CA THR A 123 10.71 11.91 -11.19
C THR A 123 10.17 12.12 -9.78
N SER A 124 9.93 13.38 -9.42
CA SER A 124 9.32 13.81 -8.16
C SER A 124 8.14 14.75 -8.43
N PRO A 125 7.30 15.07 -7.43
CA PRO A 125 6.22 16.06 -7.55
C PRO A 125 6.72 17.40 -8.11
N ASN A 126 6.04 17.92 -9.12
CA ASN A 126 6.51 19.09 -9.84
C ASN A 126 5.73 20.37 -9.54
N THR A 127 4.40 20.27 -9.46
CA THR A 127 3.55 21.42 -9.13
C THR A 127 3.51 21.67 -7.62
N LYS A 128 3.14 22.90 -7.22
CA LYS A 128 2.98 23.22 -5.80
C LYS A 128 1.96 22.29 -5.12
N ALA A 129 0.84 22.03 -5.76
CA ALA A 129 -0.21 21.17 -5.19
C ALA A 129 0.27 19.72 -4.98
N GLU A 130 1.03 19.17 -5.91
CA GLU A 130 1.63 17.86 -5.80
C GLU A 130 2.67 17.80 -4.68
N ARG A 131 3.50 18.83 -4.55
CA ARG A 131 4.51 18.96 -3.50
C ARG A 131 3.86 19.08 -2.14
N ASP A 132 2.86 19.94 -1.97
CA ASP A 132 2.12 20.10 -0.72
C ASP A 132 1.45 18.77 -0.29
N ALA A 133 0.87 18.03 -1.24
CA ALA A 133 0.26 16.73 -0.96
C ALA A 133 1.30 15.69 -0.51
N PHE A 134 2.48 15.68 -1.15
CA PHE A 134 3.56 14.77 -0.78
C PHE A 134 4.18 15.13 0.57
N GLU A 135 4.43 16.43 0.85
CA GLU A 135 4.89 16.91 2.15
C GLU A 135 3.94 16.45 3.26
N GLN A 136 2.65 16.72 3.10
CA GLN A 136 1.65 16.32 4.06
C GLN A 136 1.60 14.80 4.26
N TYR A 137 1.75 14.01 3.19
CA TYR A 137 1.81 12.56 3.26
C TYR A 137 3.02 12.09 4.10
N MET A 138 4.20 12.65 3.86
CA MET A 138 5.41 12.30 4.61
C MET A 138 5.34 12.73 6.07
N GLU A 139 4.83 13.93 6.35
CA GLU A 139 4.67 14.47 7.71
C GLU A 139 3.66 13.66 8.54
N ASN A 140 2.72 13.00 7.90
CA ASN A 140 1.77 12.10 8.54
C ASN A 140 2.22 10.61 8.57
N GLY A 141 3.52 10.35 8.36
CA GLY A 141 4.10 9.02 8.55
C GLY A 141 4.05 8.13 7.31
N GLY A 142 3.84 8.69 6.13
CA GLY A 142 3.95 7.97 4.86
C GLY A 142 5.37 7.45 4.60
N GLY A 143 5.49 6.32 3.90
CA GLY A 143 6.78 5.76 3.47
C GLY A 143 7.17 6.25 2.08
N TRP A 144 8.48 6.41 1.85
CA TRP A 144 8.99 6.81 0.54
C TRP A 144 10.24 6.02 0.15
N VAL A 145 10.31 5.65 -1.13
CA VAL A 145 11.50 5.08 -1.77
C VAL A 145 11.75 5.85 -3.06
N GLY A 146 12.88 6.51 -3.16
CA GLY A 146 13.28 7.27 -4.35
C GLY A 146 14.50 6.67 -5.04
N PHE A 147 14.44 6.61 -6.36
CA PHE A 147 15.55 6.14 -7.19
C PHE A 147 16.11 7.28 -8.02
N HIS A 148 17.43 7.48 -7.91
CA HIS A 148 18.22 8.36 -8.76
C HIS A 148 17.56 9.73 -9.03
N ALA A 149 17.01 9.95 -10.22
CA ALA A 149 16.40 11.23 -10.62
C ALA A 149 15.16 11.62 -9.80
N ALA A 150 14.55 10.69 -9.06
CA ALA A 150 13.47 11.01 -8.13
C ALA A 150 13.95 11.88 -6.95
N ALA A 151 15.23 11.80 -6.60
CA ALA A 151 15.86 12.63 -5.58
C ALA A 151 16.60 13.84 -6.18
N TYR A 152 16.48 14.08 -7.49
CA TYR A 152 17.16 15.20 -8.12
C TYR A 152 16.64 16.53 -7.59
N ASN A 153 17.58 17.36 -7.18
CA ASN A 153 17.33 18.75 -6.82
C ASN A 153 18.58 19.58 -7.17
N ASP A 154 18.35 20.76 -7.68
CA ASP A 154 19.38 21.74 -8.01
C ASP A 154 18.99 23.14 -7.50
N LYS A 155 19.80 24.14 -7.80
CA LYS A 155 19.53 25.53 -7.42
C LYS A 155 18.21 26.09 -7.95
N ASN A 156 17.61 25.48 -8.99
CA ASN A 156 16.37 25.91 -9.64
C ASN A 156 15.14 25.13 -9.15
N THR A 157 15.32 24.09 -8.37
CA THR A 157 14.22 23.25 -7.90
C THR A 157 13.25 23.99 -6.98
N HIS A 158 13.76 24.99 -6.23
CA HIS A 158 12.95 25.84 -5.33
C HIS A 158 11.97 25.06 -4.43
N TRP A 159 12.44 23.93 -3.86
CA TRP A 159 11.69 23.11 -2.93
C TRP A 159 12.48 22.86 -1.65
N PRO A 160 12.59 23.86 -0.74
CA PRO A 160 13.44 23.80 0.44
C PRO A 160 13.11 22.63 1.37
N TRP A 161 11.83 22.28 1.51
CA TRP A 161 11.39 21.15 2.30
C TRP A 161 12.05 19.85 1.79
N PHE A 162 12.00 19.60 0.48
CA PHE A 162 12.57 18.41 -0.13
C PHE A 162 14.10 18.34 -0.01
N VAL A 163 14.77 19.47 -0.18
CA VAL A 163 16.23 19.56 0.06
C VAL A 163 16.57 19.14 1.48
N LYS A 164 15.83 19.67 2.49
CA LYS A 164 15.99 19.29 3.89
C LYS A 164 15.65 17.82 4.11
N PHE A 165 14.59 17.33 3.54
CA PHE A 165 14.15 15.93 3.61
C PHE A 165 15.21 14.96 3.08
N LEU A 166 15.92 15.30 2.00
CA LEU A 166 17.01 14.53 1.42
C LEU A 166 18.36 14.67 2.17
N GLY A 167 18.41 15.44 3.25
CA GLY A 167 19.65 15.64 4.03
C GLY A 167 20.43 16.89 3.70
N GLY A 168 19.87 17.84 2.93
CA GLY A 168 20.43 19.18 2.70
C GLY A 168 21.36 19.29 1.47
N GLY A 169 21.58 18.22 0.73
CA GLY A 169 22.43 18.25 -0.46
C GLY A 169 21.71 18.82 -1.68
N VAL A 170 22.45 19.60 -2.49
CA VAL A 170 21.99 20.14 -3.77
C VAL A 170 22.92 19.66 -4.89
N PHE A 171 22.35 19.16 -5.98
CA PHE A 171 23.13 18.73 -7.13
C PHE A 171 23.79 19.91 -7.83
N TYR A 172 25.04 19.78 -8.11
CA TYR A 172 25.86 20.78 -8.78
C TYR A 172 26.18 20.39 -10.22
N CYS A 173 26.88 19.28 -10.39
CA CYS A 173 27.28 18.74 -11.68
C CYS A 173 27.74 17.30 -11.56
N ASN A 174 27.76 16.59 -12.68
CA ASN A 174 28.41 15.29 -12.79
C ASN A 174 29.92 15.44 -12.99
N ASN A 175 30.68 14.47 -12.52
CA ASN A 175 32.08 14.31 -12.94
C ASN A 175 32.13 13.91 -14.41
N TRP A 176 33.02 14.56 -15.15
CA TRP A 176 33.23 14.23 -16.55
C TRP A 176 34.72 14.06 -16.84
N PRO A 177 35.16 13.01 -17.55
CA PRO A 177 34.37 11.86 -18.00
C PRO A 177 33.85 11.00 -16.83
N PRO A 178 32.81 10.16 -17.04
CA PRO A 178 32.30 9.27 -15.99
C PRO A 178 33.43 8.38 -15.44
N GLN A 179 33.47 8.25 -14.12
CA GLN A 179 34.49 7.47 -13.43
C GLN A 179 33.87 6.19 -12.85
N PRO A 180 34.61 5.07 -12.80
CA PRO A 180 34.21 3.91 -12.03
C PRO A 180 34.03 4.28 -10.57
N VAL A 181 32.97 3.80 -9.94
CA VAL A 181 32.66 4.02 -8.53
C VAL A 181 32.59 2.68 -7.83
N LEU A 182 33.30 2.55 -6.70
CA LEU A 182 33.14 1.43 -5.80
C LEU A 182 31.95 1.74 -4.86
N VAL A 183 30.96 0.86 -4.85
CA VAL A 183 29.81 0.93 -3.94
C VAL A 183 30.03 -0.09 -2.83
N GLU A 184 30.18 0.39 -1.60
CA GLU A 184 30.34 -0.46 -0.41
C GLU A 184 29.07 -0.50 0.41
N VAL A 185 28.73 -1.66 0.98
CA VAL A 185 27.64 -1.79 1.94
C VAL A 185 28.19 -1.46 3.33
N ASP A 186 27.92 -0.25 3.77
CA ASP A 186 28.46 0.32 5.03
C ASP A 186 27.93 -0.42 6.27
N THR A 187 26.65 -0.79 6.31
CA THR A 187 26.02 -1.36 7.50
C THR A 187 25.38 -2.72 7.23
N LYS A 188 25.95 -3.78 7.82
CA LYS A 188 25.36 -5.12 7.79
C LYS A 188 24.23 -5.33 8.80
N ASN A 189 24.00 -4.36 9.71
CA ASN A 189 23.09 -4.48 10.86
C ASN A 189 21.80 -3.68 10.74
N ILE A 190 21.49 -3.10 9.58
CA ILE A 190 20.16 -2.56 9.34
C ILE A 190 19.21 -3.77 9.27
N PRO A 191 18.08 -3.79 10.00
CA PRO A 191 17.09 -4.84 9.90
C PRO A 191 16.30 -4.72 8.58
N LEU A 192 17.03 -4.65 7.47
CA LEU A 192 16.45 -4.85 6.15
C LEU A 192 16.10 -6.34 6.03
N PRO A 193 14.93 -6.68 5.48
CA PRO A 193 14.64 -8.07 5.17
C PRO A 193 15.81 -8.65 4.35
N ARG A 194 16.29 -9.82 4.72
CA ARG A 194 17.47 -10.52 4.16
C ARG A 194 17.51 -10.66 2.62
N ILE A 195 16.46 -10.20 1.95
CA ILE A 195 16.26 -10.25 0.49
C ILE A 195 17.21 -9.31 -0.27
N CYS A 196 17.70 -8.22 0.34
CA CYS A 196 18.55 -7.24 -0.35
C CYS A 196 20.04 -7.59 -0.42
N LEU A 197 20.48 -8.69 0.18
CA LEU A 197 21.92 -9.04 0.28
C LEU A 197 22.40 -10.14 -0.70
N HIS A 198 21.58 -10.57 -1.66
CA HIS A 198 22.05 -11.49 -2.67
C HIS A 198 22.69 -10.72 -3.82
N HIS A 199 24.00 -10.80 -3.94
CA HIS A 199 24.85 -10.23 -5.00
C HIS A 199 24.45 -10.63 -6.45
N SER A 200 23.45 -11.48 -6.63
CA SER A 200 23.04 -12.01 -7.93
C SER A 200 21.98 -11.18 -8.67
N TRP A 201 21.56 -10.02 -8.13
CA TRP A 201 20.43 -9.25 -8.69
C TRP A 201 20.80 -7.88 -9.28
N LEU A 202 22.08 -7.57 -9.41
CA LEU A 202 22.47 -6.51 -10.32
C LEU A 202 22.49 -7.13 -11.73
N PRO A 203 21.54 -6.79 -12.62
CA PRO A 203 21.69 -7.16 -14.01
C PRO A 203 23.02 -6.56 -14.48
N PRO A 204 23.79 -7.25 -15.35
CA PRO A 204 24.94 -6.64 -15.98
C PRO A 204 24.45 -5.31 -16.55
N ALA A 205 25.13 -4.23 -16.22
CA ALA A 205 24.86 -2.95 -16.83
C ALA A 205 25.04 -3.17 -18.35
N ASN A 206 23.95 -3.24 -19.09
CA ASN A 206 23.95 -3.22 -20.53
C ASN A 206 24.32 -1.78 -20.96
N GLY A 207 25.47 -1.35 -20.46
CA GLY A 207 26.14 -0.17 -20.95
C GLY A 207 26.98 -0.61 -22.13
N THR A 208 26.68 -0.06 -23.24
CA THR A 208 27.57 0.04 -24.39
C THR A 208 28.88 0.71 -24.00
N ASN A 209 29.70 0.06 -23.22
CA ASN A 209 31.15 0.28 -23.09
C ASN A 209 31.66 -0.70 -22.05
N GLY A 210 32.19 -1.82 -22.54
CA GLY A 210 32.65 -2.94 -21.72
C GLY A 210 33.66 -2.52 -20.66
N LEU A 211 33.24 -2.64 -19.42
CA LEU A 211 34.17 -2.84 -18.32
C LEU A 211 34.21 -4.33 -18.05
N PRO A 212 35.40 -4.94 -17.95
CA PRO A 212 35.51 -6.34 -17.62
C PRO A 212 34.96 -6.65 -16.25
N ALA A 213 34.23 -7.75 -16.10
CA ALA A 213 33.80 -8.27 -14.82
C ALA A 213 35.00 -8.38 -13.86
N PRO A 214 34.86 -8.04 -12.57
CA PRO A 214 35.93 -8.25 -11.61
C PRO A 214 36.22 -9.74 -11.54
N ALA A 215 37.52 -10.08 -11.60
CA ALA A 215 38.01 -11.43 -11.46
C ALA A 215 37.57 -12.01 -10.11
N SER A 216 36.95 -13.20 -10.14
CA SER A 216 36.66 -14.00 -8.95
C SER A 216 37.97 -14.39 -8.27
N ASN A 217 38.19 -13.94 -7.05
CA ASN A 217 39.09 -14.56 -6.09
C ASN A 217 38.32 -15.45 -5.13
#